data_aed438de264b0c95091d356f34515bc8
#
_entry.id   aed438de264b0c95091d356f34515bc8
#
_cell.length_a   1.000
_cell.length_b   1.000
_cell.length_c   1.000
_cell.angle_alpha   90.00
_cell.angle_beta   90.00
_cell.angle_gamma   90.00
#
_symmetry.space_group_name_H-M   'P 1'
#
loop_
_entity.id
_entity.type
_entity.pdbx_description
1 polymer ?
#
loop_
_entity_poly.entity_id
_entity_poly.type
_entity_poly.pdbx_seq_one_letter_code
_entity_poly.pdbx_strand_id
1 'polypeptide(L)'
;MAMRCVVALCLSLWALAVSAQTALPGAVDGQPLPTLAPMLARATPAVVNIAVVARAPMEANPLLRDPFFRRFFGVPDQPQKGELSAGSGVIVDAARGLVITNHHVVKDAQEIVVGTKDRRVFKAQLVGSDPGTDIALLRIPPEGLTAIPFADSDRVNVGDFVVAIGNPFGIGQTVTSGIVSAVGRSGLSMEGYEEFIQTDASINPGNSGGALVNLRGELVGINSAIFGPGANIGIGFAVPVNMARAVMDQILRFGEVRRGRLGVTTQDVTPAVAKQLGLTVTEGAVVQKVEPGSTAEQAGLQPRDVVTATNGRPIRSSGELRNRIGLTPVGEEVEMTVLRDGRPVRIRARVGEPFRATAMAGEAVPQLTGARVADLAPGMPLYGEVEAVVVASVESSSSAFRNGLRAGDLIYGVNRVRVRNVKQLFEALRTAEQPLRILLVRGENRITLIIR
;
A
#
# COMPACT_ATOMS: atom_id res chain seq x y z
N MET A 1 41.35 5.21 -75.02
CA MET A 1 40.12 4.44 -74.76
C MET A 1 40.19 3.67 -73.43
N ALA A 2 41.35 3.16 -73.04
CA ALA A 2 41.52 2.33 -71.82
C ALA A 2 41.37 3.07 -70.51
N MET A 3 41.72 4.36 -70.44
CA MET A 3 41.70 5.16 -69.14
C MET A 3 40.28 5.59 -68.76
N ARG A 4 39.32 5.65 -69.67
CA ARG A 4 37.91 5.97 -69.37
C ARG A 4 37.13 4.78 -68.73
N CYS A 5 37.51 3.53 -69.08
CA CYS A 5 36.86 2.34 -68.49
C CYS A 5 37.30 2.06 -67.05
N VAL A 6 38.55 2.43 -66.65
CA VAL A 6 39.02 2.21 -65.31
C VAL A 6 38.35 3.16 -64.31
N VAL A 7 38.11 4.42 -64.67
CA VAL A 7 37.41 5.40 -63.83
C VAL A 7 35.93 5.04 -63.64
N ALA A 8 35.27 4.49 -64.66
CA ALA A 8 33.89 4.04 -64.56
C ALA A 8 33.74 2.80 -63.67
N LEU A 9 34.74 1.88 -63.68
CA LEU A 9 34.74 0.69 -62.83
C LEU A 9 35.00 1.01 -61.35
N CYS A 10 35.86 1.99 -61.06
CA CYS A 10 36.10 2.46 -59.69
C CYS A 10 34.92 3.22 -59.08
N LEU A 11 34.16 3.96 -59.90
CA LEU A 11 32.95 4.68 -59.44
C LEU A 11 31.77 3.70 -59.19
N SER A 12 31.68 2.62 -59.92
CA SER A 12 30.63 1.57 -59.68
C SER A 12 30.90 0.71 -58.43
N LEU A 13 32.16 0.51 -58.08
CA LEU A 13 32.54 -0.18 -56.82
C LEU A 13 32.33 0.70 -55.58
N TRP A 14 32.36 2.02 -55.69
CA TRP A 14 32.06 2.94 -54.55
C TRP A 14 30.54 3.09 -54.30
N ALA A 15 29.69 2.86 -55.28
CA ALA A 15 28.23 2.92 -55.11
C ALA A 15 27.64 1.72 -54.37
N LEU A 16 28.39 0.62 -54.22
CA LEU A 16 27.97 -0.59 -53.49
C LEU A 16 28.37 -0.57 -51.99
N ALA A 17 29.13 0.45 -51.53
CA ALA A 17 29.64 0.50 -50.17
C ALA A 17 28.80 1.37 -49.23
N VAL A 18 27.63 1.93 -49.63
CA VAL A 18 26.80 2.81 -48.79
C VAL A 18 25.41 2.18 -48.58
N SER A 19 25.36 1.04 -47.93
CA SER A 19 24.14 0.52 -47.30
C SER A 19 24.44 -0.50 -46.21
N ALA A 20 25.54 -0.32 -45.49
CA ALA A 20 25.67 -0.96 -44.18
C ALA A 20 24.96 -0.07 -43.16
N GLN A 21 23.64 -0.02 -43.21
CA GLN A 21 22.87 0.28 -42.00
C GLN A 21 23.30 -0.81 -41.00
N THR A 22 24.05 -0.39 -39.99
CA THR A 22 24.36 -1.24 -38.84
C THR A 22 23.08 -1.47 -38.03
N ALA A 23 22.17 -2.28 -38.61
CA ALA A 23 21.16 -2.93 -37.83
C ALA A 23 21.91 -3.75 -36.77
N LEU A 24 21.63 -3.51 -35.50
CA LEU A 24 22.13 -4.35 -34.43
C LEU A 24 21.87 -5.81 -34.83
N PRO A 25 22.85 -6.71 -34.68
CA PRO A 25 22.68 -8.11 -35.07
C PRO A 25 21.46 -8.66 -34.32
N GLY A 26 20.56 -9.30 -35.05
CA GLY A 26 19.36 -9.93 -34.47
C GLY A 26 19.66 -11.16 -33.60
N ALA A 27 20.92 -11.61 -33.61
CA ALA A 27 21.43 -12.72 -32.79
C ALA A 27 22.92 -12.52 -32.48
N VAL A 28 23.36 -13.01 -31.34
CA VAL A 28 24.78 -13.12 -30.94
C VAL A 28 25.05 -14.60 -30.71
N ASP A 29 26.14 -15.12 -31.34
CA ASP A 29 26.52 -16.53 -31.30
C ASP A 29 25.37 -17.49 -31.71
N GLY A 30 24.54 -17.07 -32.66
CA GLY A 30 23.40 -17.87 -33.14
C GLY A 30 22.18 -17.85 -32.20
N GLN A 31 22.25 -17.14 -31.06
CA GLN A 31 21.13 -16.96 -30.11
C GLN A 31 20.42 -15.64 -30.40
N PRO A 32 19.08 -15.62 -30.47
CA PRO A 32 18.32 -14.36 -30.55
C PRO A 32 18.66 -13.43 -29.38
N LEU A 33 18.78 -12.14 -29.68
CA LEU A 33 18.96 -11.15 -28.61
C LEU A 33 17.79 -11.21 -27.63
N PRO A 34 18.03 -11.27 -26.30
CA PRO A 34 16.98 -11.29 -25.32
C PRO A 34 16.17 -9.99 -25.41
N THR A 35 14.85 -10.11 -25.49
CA THR A 35 13.94 -8.97 -25.54
C THR A 35 12.72 -9.20 -24.64
N LEU A 36 12.24 -8.12 -24.00
CA LEU A 36 11.01 -8.13 -23.23
C LEU A 36 9.75 -7.87 -24.07
N ALA A 37 9.92 -7.52 -25.35
CA ALA A 37 8.82 -7.10 -26.22
C ALA A 37 7.64 -8.11 -26.30
N PRO A 38 7.85 -9.43 -26.41
CA PRO A 38 6.74 -10.40 -26.45
C PRO A 38 5.95 -10.46 -25.11
N MET A 39 6.64 -10.34 -23.98
CA MET A 39 6.00 -10.29 -22.67
C MET A 39 5.21 -8.99 -22.52
N LEU A 40 5.81 -7.85 -22.87
CA LEU A 40 5.18 -6.53 -22.81
C LEU A 40 3.96 -6.43 -23.72
N ALA A 41 3.97 -7.06 -24.90
CA ALA A 41 2.81 -7.09 -25.78
C ALA A 41 1.57 -7.71 -25.11
N ARG A 42 1.77 -8.68 -24.19
CA ARG A 42 0.70 -9.32 -23.42
C ARG A 42 0.31 -8.53 -22.17
N ALA A 43 1.27 -7.94 -21.46
CA ALA A 43 1.03 -7.29 -20.16
C ALA A 43 0.52 -5.85 -20.29
N THR A 44 1.04 -5.10 -21.28
CA THR A 44 0.73 -3.67 -21.41
C THR A 44 -0.76 -3.35 -21.70
N PRO A 45 -1.57 -4.18 -22.40
CA PRO A 45 -2.99 -3.89 -22.56
C PRO A 45 -3.78 -3.83 -21.25
N ALA A 46 -3.28 -4.47 -20.18
CA ALA A 46 -3.90 -4.44 -18.86
C ALA A 46 -3.53 -3.19 -18.03
N VAL A 47 -2.53 -2.41 -18.46
CA VAL A 47 -2.12 -1.21 -17.72
C VAL A 47 -2.80 0.02 -18.32
N VAL A 48 -3.52 0.75 -17.49
CA VAL A 48 -4.38 1.88 -17.87
C VAL A 48 -3.86 3.19 -17.26
N ASN A 49 -4.24 4.30 -17.88
CA ASN A 49 -4.10 5.63 -17.29
C ASN A 49 -5.28 5.93 -16.36
N ILE A 50 -5.02 6.64 -15.27
CA ILE A 50 -6.07 7.16 -14.38
C ILE A 50 -5.96 8.68 -14.34
N ALA A 51 -7.04 9.35 -14.71
CA ALA A 51 -7.22 10.78 -14.56
C ALA A 51 -8.32 11.05 -13.53
N VAL A 52 -8.15 12.10 -12.74
CA VAL A 52 -9.12 12.49 -11.71
C VAL A 52 -9.47 13.96 -11.84
N VAL A 53 -10.73 14.29 -11.50
CA VAL A 53 -11.18 15.66 -11.28
C VAL A 53 -11.29 15.84 -9.77
N ALA A 54 -10.50 16.74 -9.20
CA ALA A 54 -10.47 16.97 -7.75
C ALA A 54 -11.34 18.16 -7.33
N ARG A 55 -11.86 18.09 -6.09
CA ARG A 55 -12.73 19.11 -5.50
C ARG A 55 -11.98 20.30 -4.89
N ALA A 56 -10.74 20.07 -4.48
CA ALA A 56 -9.94 21.04 -3.74
C ALA A 56 -8.95 21.80 -4.63
N PRO A 57 -8.51 23.02 -4.24
CA PRO A 57 -7.39 23.68 -4.88
C PRO A 57 -6.16 22.76 -4.89
N MET A 58 -5.37 22.85 -5.95
CA MET A 58 -4.13 22.10 -6.20
C MET A 58 -3.13 22.07 -5.04
N GLU A 59 -3.27 22.98 -4.09
CA GLU A 59 -2.41 23.10 -2.89
C GLU A 59 -2.52 21.92 -1.92
N ALA A 60 -3.58 21.11 -2.00
CA ALA A 60 -3.82 19.97 -1.11
C ALA A 60 -3.13 18.66 -1.56
N ASN A 61 -2.70 18.56 -2.82
CA ASN A 61 -2.03 17.36 -3.33
C ASN A 61 -0.50 17.49 -3.19
N PRO A 62 0.17 16.64 -2.38
CA PRO A 62 1.63 16.71 -2.19
C PRO A 62 2.44 16.58 -3.49
N LEU A 63 1.96 15.81 -4.46
CA LEU A 63 2.60 15.64 -5.77
C LEU A 63 2.57 16.93 -6.59
N LEU A 64 1.56 17.78 -6.41
CA LEU A 64 1.41 19.06 -7.11
C LEU A 64 2.13 20.20 -6.38
N ARG A 65 2.66 19.96 -5.17
CA ARG A 65 3.51 20.93 -4.45
C ARG A 65 4.96 20.91 -4.93
N ASP A 66 5.39 19.82 -5.57
CA ASP A 66 6.74 19.74 -6.13
C ASP A 66 6.87 20.69 -7.33
N PRO A 67 7.77 21.71 -7.28
CA PRO A 67 7.99 22.66 -8.38
C PRO A 67 8.45 21.97 -9.67
N PHE A 68 9.18 20.86 -9.55
CA PHE A 68 9.61 20.05 -10.70
C PHE A 68 8.42 19.37 -11.35
N PHE A 69 7.54 18.77 -10.55
CA PHE A 69 6.30 18.16 -11.02
C PHE A 69 5.43 19.19 -11.76
N ARG A 70 5.21 20.37 -11.16
CA ARG A 70 4.41 21.44 -11.77
C ARG A 70 5.02 21.91 -13.10
N ARG A 71 6.33 22.16 -13.13
CA ARG A 71 7.03 22.65 -14.33
C ARG A 71 7.12 21.61 -15.42
N PHE A 72 7.35 20.35 -15.06
CA PHE A 72 7.43 19.23 -16.00
C PHE A 72 6.09 18.89 -16.65
N PHE A 73 4.98 19.07 -15.90
CA PHE A 73 3.61 18.76 -16.35
C PHE A 73 2.87 19.94 -16.91
N GLY A 74 3.50 21.11 -17.05
CA GLY A 74 2.85 22.30 -17.56
C GLY A 74 1.64 22.73 -16.75
N VAL A 75 1.61 22.40 -15.43
CA VAL A 75 0.49 22.73 -14.55
C VAL A 75 0.49 24.25 -14.34
N PRO A 76 -0.58 24.98 -14.78
CA PRO A 76 -0.65 26.42 -14.64
C PRO A 76 -0.61 26.86 -13.17
N ASP A 77 -0.08 28.04 -12.89
CA ASP A 77 -0.04 28.59 -11.54
C ASP A 77 -1.42 28.96 -10.97
N GLN A 78 -2.46 28.94 -11.82
CA GLN A 78 -3.85 29.13 -11.41
C GLN A 78 -4.68 27.90 -11.67
N PRO A 79 -5.56 27.47 -10.74
CA PRO A 79 -6.38 26.29 -10.88
C PRO A 79 -7.45 26.53 -11.95
N GLN A 80 -7.25 25.96 -13.14
CA GLN A 80 -8.36 25.75 -14.07
C GLN A 80 -9.01 24.40 -13.72
N LYS A 81 -10.35 24.33 -13.74
CA LYS A 81 -11.10 23.07 -13.69
C LYS A 81 -10.67 22.21 -14.88
N GLY A 82 -9.82 21.21 -14.66
CA GLY A 82 -9.34 20.30 -15.69
C GLY A 82 -9.08 18.91 -15.13
N GLU A 83 -9.22 17.91 -15.97
CA GLU A 83 -8.78 16.54 -15.68
C GLU A 83 -7.27 16.55 -15.51
N LEU A 84 -6.79 16.11 -14.34
CA LEU A 84 -5.38 15.91 -14.07
C LEU A 84 -5.10 14.40 -14.12
N SER A 85 -4.17 13.98 -14.98
CA SER A 85 -3.70 12.60 -14.92
C SER A 85 -3.00 12.38 -13.59
N ALA A 86 -3.57 11.51 -12.77
CA ALA A 86 -3.13 11.27 -11.40
C ALA A 86 -2.19 10.07 -11.28
N GLY A 87 -2.30 9.10 -12.20
CA GLY A 87 -1.49 7.88 -12.14
C GLY A 87 -1.88 6.81 -13.14
N SER A 88 -1.58 5.58 -12.76
CA SER A 88 -1.86 4.37 -13.53
C SER A 88 -2.79 3.43 -12.79
N GLY A 89 -3.30 2.43 -13.49
CA GLY A 89 -4.06 1.31 -12.92
C GLY A 89 -3.78 0.01 -13.64
N VAL A 90 -4.21 -1.09 -13.05
CA VAL A 90 -4.05 -2.44 -13.60
C VAL A 90 -5.40 -3.14 -13.67
N ILE A 91 -5.82 -3.54 -14.87
CA ILE A 91 -7.01 -4.39 -15.06
C ILE A 91 -6.66 -5.80 -14.54
N VAL A 92 -7.36 -6.24 -13.51
CA VAL A 92 -7.13 -7.53 -12.84
C VAL A 92 -8.26 -8.53 -13.06
N ASP A 93 -9.42 -8.05 -13.52
CA ASP A 93 -10.55 -8.89 -13.92
C ASP A 93 -11.29 -8.22 -15.09
N ALA A 94 -11.08 -8.76 -16.29
CA ALA A 94 -11.68 -8.23 -17.50
C ALA A 94 -13.20 -8.48 -17.59
N ALA A 95 -13.67 -9.59 -17.02
CA ALA A 95 -15.09 -9.96 -17.05
C ALA A 95 -15.95 -9.08 -16.15
N ARG A 96 -15.38 -8.61 -15.03
CA ARG A 96 -16.04 -7.72 -14.09
C ARG A 96 -15.63 -6.25 -14.24
N GLY A 97 -14.67 -5.95 -15.13
CA GLY A 97 -14.14 -4.60 -15.33
C GLY A 97 -13.40 -4.04 -14.11
N LEU A 98 -12.69 -4.89 -13.36
CA LEU A 98 -12.01 -4.46 -12.14
C LEU A 98 -10.60 -3.95 -12.43
N VAL A 99 -10.30 -2.78 -11.87
CA VAL A 99 -9.01 -2.10 -11.98
C VAL A 99 -8.49 -1.81 -10.58
N ILE A 100 -7.27 -2.24 -10.28
CA ILE A 100 -6.55 -1.87 -9.06
C ILE A 100 -5.67 -0.66 -9.36
N THR A 101 -5.62 0.27 -8.40
CA THR A 101 -4.72 1.42 -8.38
C THR A 101 -4.33 1.75 -6.94
N ASN A 102 -3.56 2.82 -6.73
CA ASN A 102 -3.29 3.30 -5.38
C ASN A 102 -4.43 4.17 -4.84
N HIS A 103 -4.59 4.13 -3.49
CA HIS A 103 -5.54 5.01 -2.80
C HIS A 103 -5.20 6.48 -3.04
N HIS A 104 -3.92 6.88 -2.93
CA HIS A 104 -3.50 8.28 -3.09
C HIS A 104 -3.80 8.83 -4.49
N VAL A 105 -3.88 7.97 -5.53
CA VAL A 105 -4.22 8.37 -6.92
C VAL A 105 -5.67 8.82 -7.02
N VAL A 106 -6.59 8.20 -6.26
CA VAL A 106 -8.03 8.47 -6.35
C VAL A 106 -8.59 9.19 -5.14
N LYS A 107 -7.72 9.54 -4.19
CA LYS A 107 -8.11 10.28 -2.99
C LYS A 107 -8.72 11.62 -3.37
N ASP A 108 -9.85 11.96 -2.73
CA ASP A 108 -10.60 13.21 -2.92
C ASP A 108 -11.10 13.45 -4.37
N ALA A 109 -11.07 12.41 -5.23
CA ALA A 109 -11.58 12.48 -6.59
C ALA A 109 -13.11 12.66 -6.63
N GLN A 110 -13.59 13.63 -7.40
CA GLN A 110 -15.02 13.77 -7.72
C GLN A 110 -15.42 12.87 -8.88
N GLU A 111 -14.55 12.77 -9.85
CA GLU A 111 -14.73 11.93 -11.03
C GLU A 111 -13.40 11.23 -11.33
N ILE A 112 -13.50 9.98 -11.72
CA ILE A 112 -12.38 9.12 -12.08
C ILE A 112 -12.61 8.66 -13.50
N VAL A 113 -11.61 8.86 -14.34
CA VAL A 113 -11.59 8.46 -15.75
C VAL A 113 -10.45 7.49 -15.98
N VAL A 114 -10.72 6.39 -16.67
CA VAL A 114 -9.75 5.36 -17.01
C VAL A 114 -9.55 5.32 -18.52
N GLY A 115 -8.31 5.56 -18.96
CA GLY A 115 -7.89 5.47 -20.35
C GLY A 115 -7.11 4.19 -20.63
N THR A 116 -7.55 3.40 -21.60
CA THR A 116 -6.89 2.15 -22.00
C THR A 116 -5.81 2.40 -23.07
N LYS A 117 -4.93 1.43 -23.29
CA LYS A 117 -3.86 1.48 -24.30
C LYS A 117 -4.38 1.73 -25.72
N ASP A 118 -5.54 1.21 -26.06
CA ASP A 118 -6.23 1.39 -27.34
C ASP A 118 -7.04 2.68 -27.44
N ARG A 119 -6.79 3.64 -26.49
CA ARG A 119 -7.38 4.97 -26.43
C ARG A 119 -8.89 5.03 -26.13
N ARG A 120 -9.50 3.95 -25.67
CA ARG A 120 -10.86 4.02 -25.11
C ARG A 120 -10.81 4.69 -23.75
N VAL A 121 -11.88 5.44 -23.46
CA VAL A 121 -12.02 6.20 -22.22
C VAL A 121 -13.28 5.78 -21.51
N PHE A 122 -13.16 5.45 -20.23
CA PHE A 122 -14.27 4.98 -19.40
C PHE A 122 -14.39 5.83 -18.16
N LYS A 123 -15.62 6.20 -17.80
CA LYS A 123 -15.92 6.71 -16.47
C LYS A 123 -15.85 5.54 -15.48
N ALA A 124 -15.03 5.67 -14.46
CA ALA A 124 -14.85 4.63 -13.46
C ALA A 124 -15.67 4.92 -12.19
N GLN A 125 -16.14 3.85 -11.58
CA GLN A 125 -16.74 3.88 -10.27
C GLN A 125 -15.72 3.44 -9.24
N LEU A 126 -15.52 4.21 -8.16
CA LEU A 126 -14.77 3.76 -6.98
C LEU A 126 -15.62 2.72 -6.24
N VAL A 127 -15.14 1.46 -6.21
CA VAL A 127 -15.78 0.37 -5.46
C VAL A 127 -15.43 0.47 -3.97
N GLY A 128 -14.18 0.82 -3.68
CA GLY A 128 -13.68 1.08 -2.35
C GLY A 128 -12.17 1.33 -2.36
N SER A 129 -11.64 1.82 -1.25
CA SER A 129 -10.22 2.02 -1.10
C SER A 129 -9.75 1.80 0.33
N ASP A 130 -8.48 1.48 0.48
CA ASP A 130 -7.83 1.25 1.75
C ASP A 130 -6.58 2.14 1.91
N PRO A 131 -6.68 3.22 2.70
CA PRO A 131 -5.53 4.08 2.97
C PRO A 131 -4.35 3.35 3.62
N GLY A 132 -4.63 2.32 4.43
CA GLY A 132 -3.59 1.60 5.19
C GLY A 132 -2.63 0.78 4.32
N THR A 133 -3.06 0.30 3.15
CA THR A 133 -2.22 -0.41 2.17
C THR A 133 -1.98 0.40 0.92
N ASP A 134 -2.53 1.60 0.83
CA ASP A 134 -2.49 2.45 -0.37
C ASP A 134 -3.10 1.77 -1.62
N ILE A 135 -4.15 0.96 -1.47
CA ILE A 135 -4.84 0.28 -2.56
C ILE A 135 -6.26 0.83 -2.74
N ALA A 136 -6.68 1.00 -3.99
CA ALA A 136 -8.05 1.31 -4.39
C ALA A 136 -8.52 0.37 -5.49
N LEU A 137 -9.82 0.05 -5.47
CA LEU A 137 -10.50 -0.78 -6.47
C LEU A 137 -11.51 0.06 -7.23
N LEU A 138 -11.35 0.09 -8.54
CA LEU A 138 -12.26 0.75 -9.47
C LEU A 138 -13.02 -0.27 -10.30
N ARG A 139 -14.15 0.15 -10.85
CA ARG A 139 -14.93 -0.61 -11.83
C ARG A 139 -15.20 0.24 -13.06
N ILE A 140 -14.96 -0.37 -14.24
CA ILE A 140 -15.25 0.18 -15.57
C ILE A 140 -16.14 -0.81 -16.34
N PRO A 141 -16.83 -0.40 -17.43
CA PRO A 141 -17.54 -1.32 -18.31
C PRO A 141 -16.63 -2.44 -18.82
N PRO A 142 -17.03 -3.73 -18.77
CA PRO A 142 -16.18 -4.88 -19.09
C PRO A 142 -16.11 -5.16 -20.61
N GLU A 143 -15.87 -4.15 -21.41
CA GLU A 143 -15.90 -4.25 -22.88
C GLU A 143 -14.51 -4.38 -23.47
N GLY A 144 -14.16 -5.57 -24.02
CA GLY A 144 -12.90 -5.80 -24.74
C GLY A 144 -11.65 -5.53 -23.89
N LEU A 145 -11.70 -5.81 -22.60
CA LEU A 145 -10.61 -5.61 -21.65
C LEU A 145 -9.66 -6.79 -21.64
N THR A 146 -8.40 -6.53 -21.32
CA THR A 146 -7.37 -7.55 -21.07
C THR A 146 -6.95 -7.45 -19.61
N ALA A 147 -7.04 -8.55 -18.86
CA ALA A 147 -6.57 -8.63 -17.49
C ALA A 147 -5.17 -9.24 -17.43
N ILE A 148 -4.40 -8.83 -16.41
CA ILE A 148 -3.09 -9.41 -16.13
C ILE A 148 -3.23 -10.56 -15.11
N PRO A 149 -2.55 -11.70 -15.27
CA PRO A 149 -2.58 -12.78 -14.29
C PRO A 149 -1.79 -12.39 -13.04
N PHE A 150 -2.27 -12.82 -11.87
CA PHE A 150 -1.55 -12.66 -10.61
C PHE A 150 -0.43 -13.70 -10.46
N ALA A 151 0.75 -13.26 -10.03
CA ALA A 151 1.77 -14.13 -9.46
C ALA A 151 1.45 -14.43 -7.99
N ASP A 152 2.34 -15.17 -7.33
CA ASP A 152 2.39 -15.32 -5.88
C ASP A 152 3.53 -14.45 -5.33
N SER A 153 3.21 -13.30 -4.75
CA SER A 153 4.23 -12.37 -4.25
C SER A 153 4.99 -12.88 -3.01
N ASP A 154 4.48 -13.91 -2.31
CA ASP A 154 5.19 -14.52 -1.19
C ASP A 154 6.37 -15.41 -1.66
N ARG A 155 6.44 -15.69 -2.97
CA ARG A 155 7.52 -16.45 -3.60
C ARG A 155 8.56 -15.58 -4.32
N VAL A 156 8.40 -14.27 -4.26
CA VAL A 156 9.33 -13.31 -4.83
C VAL A 156 10.59 -13.24 -3.96
N ASN A 157 11.75 -13.32 -4.61
CA ASN A 157 13.04 -13.29 -3.95
C ASN A 157 13.87 -12.08 -4.40
N VAL A 158 14.77 -11.64 -3.54
CA VAL A 158 15.78 -10.65 -3.89
C VAL A 158 16.62 -11.18 -5.07
N GLY A 159 16.79 -10.36 -6.10
CA GLY A 159 17.45 -10.73 -7.34
C GLY A 159 16.52 -11.16 -8.48
N ASP A 160 15.22 -11.41 -8.23
CA ASP A 160 14.26 -11.69 -9.29
C ASP A 160 14.12 -10.49 -10.22
N PHE A 161 14.15 -10.73 -11.54
CA PHE A 161 13.91 -9.69 -12.53
C PHE A 161 12.45 -9.23 -12.50
N VAL A 162 12.25 -7.92 -12.50
CA VAL A 162 10.94 -7.27 -12.54
C VAL A 162 10.92 -6.14 -13.55
N VAL A 163 9.71 -5.85 -14.04
CA VAL A 163 9.44 -4.78 -15.00
C VAL A 163 8.31 -3.93 -14.44
N ALA A 164 8.57 -2.64 -14.22
CA ALA A 164 7.55 -1.68 -13.84
C ALA A 164 6.91 -1.08 -15.10
N ILE A 165 5.58 -1.09 -15.15
CA ILE A 165 4.77 -0.59 -16.26
C ILE A 165 3.79 0.43 -15.71
N GLY A 166 3.81 1.63 -16.29
CA GLY A 166 2.83 2.68 -16.04
C GLY A 166 2.30 3.28 -17.33
N ASN A 167 1.26 4.09 -17.20
CA ASN A 167 0.69 4.86 -18.31
C ASN A 167 0.49 6.32 -17.88
N PRO A 168 1.59 7.04 -17.59
CA PRO A 168 1.51 8.43 -17.16
C PRO A 168 0.87 9.30 -18.25
N PHE A 169 -0.07 10.16 -17.87
CA PHE A 169 -0.67 11.22 -18.72
C PHE A 169 -1.41 10.73 -19.98
N GLY A 170 -1.61 9.42 -20.17
CA GLY A 170 -2.23 8.91 -21.39
C GLY A 170 -1.45 9.17 -22.69
N ILE A 171 -0.23 9.71 -22.59
CA ILE A 171 0.63 9.99 -23.75
C ILE A 171 1.38 8.75 -24.26
N GLY A 172 1.28 7.64 -23.52
CA GLY A 172 1.93 6.37 -23.84
C GLY A 172 2.41 5.66 -22.59
N GLN A 173 2.63 4.37 -22.71
CA GLN A 173 3.10 3.55 -21.60
C GLN A 173 4.60 3.72 -21.40
N THR A 174 5.01 3.83 -20.15
CA THR A 174 6.42 3.83 -19.73
C THR A 174 6.74 2.47 -19.14
N VAL A 175 7.87 1.91 -19.57
CA VAL A 175 8.38 0.61 -19.12
C VAL A 175 9.80 0.81 -18.59
N THR A 176 10.04 0.34 -17.38
CA THR A 176 11.38 0.28 -16.78
C THR A 176 11.63 -1.12 -16.26
N SER A 177 12.88 -1.55 -16.20
CA SER A 177 13.25 -2.89 -15.72
C SER A 177 14.32 -2.79 -14.66
N GLY A 178 14.34 -3.78 -13.81
CA GLY A 178 15.30 -3.93 -12.71
C GLY A 178 15.12 -5.28 -12.02
N ILE A 179 15.53 -5.32 -10.77
CA ILE A 179 15.41 -6.52 -9.92
C ILE A 179 14.65 -6.17 -8.63
N VAL A 180 14.22 -7.18 -7.94
CA VAL A 180 13.79 -7.06 -6.54
C VAL A 180 15.02 -6.83 -5.68
N SER A 181 15.12 -5.65 -5.06
CA SER A 181 16.25 -5.24 -4.22
C SER A 181 16.04 -5.68 -2.75
N ALA A 182 14.78 -5.73 -2.30
CA ALA A 182 14.41 -6.24 -0.97
C ALA A 182 12.93 -6.61 -0.95
N VAL A 183 12.51 -7.41 0.04
CA VAL A 183 11.11 -7.74 0.33
C VAL A 183 10.77 -7.40 1.78
N GLY A 184 9.48 -7.19 2.08
CA GLY A 184 9.02 -6.95 3.44
C GLY A 184 9.43 -5.59 4.01
N ARG A 185 9.66 -4.58 3.16
CA ARG A 185 10.00 -3.23 3.63
C ARG A 185 8.80 -2.55 4.29
N SER A 186 9.03 -2.00 5.48
CA SER A 186 8.04 -1.31 6.30
C SER A 186 8.66 -0.10 6.98
N GLY A 187 7.82 0.74 7.64
CA GLY A 187 8.28 1.92 8.36
C GLY A 187 8.47 3.13 7.46
N LEU A 188 7.87 3.14 6.28
CA LEU A 188 7.89 4.28 5.35
C LEU A 188 6.79 5.30 5.66
N SER A 189 5.68 4.85 6.25
CA SER A 189 4.63 5.70 6.81
C SER A 189 4.37 5.37 8.29
N MET A 190 3.78 6.32 9.03
CA MET A 190 3.53 6.14 10.47
C MET A 190 2.28 5.27 10.77
N GLU A 191 1.44 4.98 9.79
CA GLU A 191 0.11 4.36 10.01
C GLU A 191 -0.19 3.18 9.05
N GLY A 192 0.77 2.77 8.18
CA GLY A 192 0.53 1.82 7.11
C GLY A 192 0.62 0.35 7.51
N TYR A 193 -0.15 -0.46 6.80
CA TYR A 193 0.05 -1.91 6.69
C TYR A 193 1.04 -2.15 5.55
N GLU A 194 2.33 -1.97 5.86
CA GLU A 194 3.41 -1.94 4.88
C GLU A 194 4.15 -3.26 4.82
N GLU A 195 4.37 -3.76 3.63
CA GLU A 195 5.17 -4.94 3.32
C GLU A 195 5.70 -4.81 1.89
N PHE A 196 6.31 -3.66 1.57
CA PHE A 196 6.66 -3.36 0.18
C PHE A 196 7.73 -4.28 -0.39
N ILE A 197 7.59 -4.57 -1.69
CA ILE A 197 8.66 -5.02 -2.56
C ILE A 197 9.47 -3.78 -2.94
N GLN A 198 10.77 -3.78 -2.64
CA GLN A 198 11.70 -2.76 -3.10
C GLN A 198 12.33 -3.20 -4.42
N THR A 199 12.44 -2.29 -5.39
CA THR A 199 13.06 -2.53 -6.70
C THR A 199 13.91 -1.34 -7.13
N ASP A 200 14.92 -1.59 -7.95
CA ASP A 200 15.70 -0.57 -8.65
C ASP A 200 15.11 -0.22 -10.05
N ALA A 201 14.09 -0.96 -10.51
CA ALA A 201 13.27 -0.54 -11.64
C ALA A 201 12.73 0.87 -11.36
N SER A 202 12.97 1.81 -12.28
CA SER A 202 12.62 3.22 -12.06
C SER A 202 11.11 3.41 -11.93
N ILE A 203 10.66 3.75 -10.73
CA ILE A 203 9.29 4.17 -10.43
C ILE A 203 9.31 5.69 -10.28
N ASN A 204 8.56 6.37 -11.13
CA ASN A 204 8.44 7.83 -11.17
C ASN A 204 6.97 8.23 -11.07
N PRO A 205 6.67 9.52 -10.78
CA PRO A 205 5.30 10.03 -10.84
C PRO A 205 4.59 9.63 -12.14
N GLY A 206 3.37 9.11 -12.01
CA GLY A 206 2.58 8.54 -13.10
C GLY A 206 2.67 7.02 -13.24
N ASN A 207 3.72 6.36 -12.73
CA ASN A 207 3.76 4.90 -12.64
C ASN A 207 2.99 4.37 -11.42
N SER A 208 2.70 5.23 -10.42
CA SER A 208 1.90 4.87 -9.24
C SER A 208 0.56 4.28 -9.64
N GLY A 209 0.19 3.15 -9.04
CA GLY A 209 -0.98 2.34 -9.38
C GLY A 209 -0.79 1.40 -10.56
N GLY A 210 0.32 1.50 -11.29
CA GLY A 210 0.69 0.62 -12.40
C GLY A 210 1.23 -0.74 -11.93
N ALA A 211 1.60 -1.57 -12.89
CA ALA A 211 2.02 -2.95 -12.66
C ALA A 211 3.52 -3.08 -12.40
N LEU A 212 3.90 -3.86 -11.39
CA LEU A 212 5.20 -4.51 -11.32
C LEU A 212 5.01 -5.96 -11.73
N VAL A 213 5.68 -6.40 -12.80
CA VAL A 213 5.50 -7.75 -13.37
C VAL A 213 6.80 -8.53 -13.38
N ASN A 214 6.72 -9.87 -13.33
CA ASN A 214 7.85 -10.75 -13.56
C ASN A 214 8.08 -10.97 -15.08
N LEU A 215 9.13 -11.71 -15.44
CA LEU A 215 9.45 -12.00 -16.85
C LEU A 215 8.39 -12.88 -17.57
N ARG A 216 7.47 -13.52 -16.83
CA ARG A 216 6.32 -14.22 -17.42
C ARG A 216 5.15 -13.29 -17.75
N GLY A 217 5.22 -12.02 -17.33
CA GLY A 217 4.16 -11.02 -17.47
C GLY A 217 3.06 -11.18 -16.43
N GLU A 218 3.35 -11.83 -15.31
CA GLU A 218 2.44 -11.96 -14.19
C GLU A 218 2.66 -10.81 -13.18
N LEU A 219 1.58 -10.29 -12.61
CA LEU A 219 1.59 -9.20 -11.66
C LEU A 219 2.20 -9.67 -10.33
N VAL A 220 3.30 -9.07 -9.90
CA VAL A 220 3.94 -9.34 -8.59
C VAL A 220 3.67 -8.23 -7.58
N GLY A 221 3.32 -7.02 -8.05
CA GLY A 221 2.99 -5.89 -7.18
C GLY A 221 2.34 -4.74 -7.92
N ILE A 222 1.82 -3.79 -7.14
CA ILE A 222 1.30 -2.50 -7.61
C ILE A 222 2.32 -1.43 -7.28
N ASN A 223 2.87 -0.76 -8.30
CA ASN A 223 3.81 0.35 -8.10
C ASN A 223 3.17 1.43 -7.23
N SER A 224 3.86 1.88 -6.18
CA SER A 224 3.29 2.85 -5.26
C SER A 224 4.12 4.12 -5.19
N ALA A 225 5.23 4.13 -4.45
CA ALA A 225 5.92 5.33 -4.06
C ALA A 225 7.41 5.30 -4.42
N ILE A 226 7.99 6.49 -4.41
CA ILE A 226 9.43 6.73 -4.35
C ILE A 226 9.77 7.32 -2.99
N PHE A 227 10.96 7.03 -2.49
CA PHE A 227 11.46 7.60 -1.24
C PHE A 227 12.17 8.93 -1.51
N GLY A 228 11.65 10.03 -0.93
CA GLY A 228 12.28 11.36 -0.99
C GLY A 228 11.72 12.30 -2.05
N PRO A 229 12.02 13.60 -1.93
CA PRO A 229 11.65 14.61 -2.91
C PRO A 229 12.58 14.51 -4.13
N GLY A 230 12.02 14.29 -5.32
CA GLY A 230 12.78 14.33 -6.57
C GLY A 230 12.64 13.06 -7.43
N ALA A 231 13.57 12.91 -8.37
CA ALA A 231 13.62 11.76 -9.28
C ALA A 231 14.03 10.46 -8.57
N ASN A 232 13.65 9.33 -9.15
CA ASN A 232 14.04 8.00 -8.67
C ASN A 232 15.58 7.89 -8.58
N ILE A 233 16.08 7.53 -7.41
CA ILE A 233 17.48 7.30 -7.09
C ILE A 233 17.87 5.80 -7.10
N GLY A 234 17.09 4.94 -7.78
CA GLY A 234 17.25 3.49 -7.75
C GLY A 234 16.52 2.82 -6.59
N ILE A 235 15.56 3.50 -5.95
CA ILE A 235 14.74 2.95 -4.86
C ILE A 235 13.27 3.21 -5.19
N GLY A 236 12.59 2.17 -5.64
CA GLY A 236 11.16 2.15 -5.88
C GLY A 236 10.46 1.12 -4.98
N PHE A 237 9.18 1.32 -4.71
CA PHE A 237 8.37 0.45 -3.87
C PHE A 237 7.10 0.03 -4.58
N ALA A 238 6.71 -1.23 -4.38
CA ALA A 238 5.45 -1.76 -4.87
C ALA A 238 4.72 -2.53 -3.76
N VAL A 239 3.40 -2.38 -3.69
CA VAL A 239 2.54 -3.17 -2.80
C VAL A 239 2.47 -4.60 -3.35
N PRO A 240 2.79 -5.65 -2.55
CA PRO A 240 2.74 -7.04 -3.01
C PRO A 240 1.36 -7.43 -3.53
N VAL A 241 1.32 -8.20 -4.62
CA VAL A 241 0.05 -8.55 -5.26
C VAL A 241 -0.88 -9.39 -4.36
N ASN A 242 -0.33 -10.25 -3.49
CA ASN A 242 -1.15 -11.01 -2.53
C ASN A 242 -1.87 -10.08 -1.54
N MET A 243 -1.20 -9.01 -1.10
CA MET A 243 -1.80 -7.96 -0.26
C MET A 243 -2.88 -7.20 -1.04
N ALA A 244 -2.58 -6.74 -2.26
CA ALA A 244 -3.54 -6.03 -3.10
C ALA A 244 -4.79 -6.89 -3.39
N ARG A 245 -4.61 -8.20 -3.64
CA ARG A 245 -5.71 -9.17 -3.83
C ARG A 245 -6.57 -9.32 -2.57
N ALA A 246 -5.95 -9.48 -1.39
CA ALA A 246 -6.69 -9.59 -0.13
C ALA A 246 -7.52 -8.34 0.17
N VAL A 247 -6.99 -7.14 -0.13
CA VAL A 247 -7.72 -5.87 -0.04
C VAL A 247 -8.87 -5.83 -1.03
N MET A 248 -8.63 -6.20 -2.31
CA MET A 248 -9.67 -6.26 -3.34
C MET A 248 -10.81 -7.19 -2.92
N ASP A 249 -10.50 -8.40 -2.43
CA ASP A 249 -11.51 -9.39 -2.04
C ASP A 249 -12.37 -8.88 -0.87
N GLN A 250 -11.77 -8.20 0.12
CA GLN A 250 -12.53 -7.58 1.22
C GLN A 250 -13.39 -6.42 0.74
N ILE A 251 -12.88 -5.54 -0.13
CA ILE A 251 -13.66 -4.44 -0.71
C ILE A 251 -14.85 -4.98 -1.50
N LEU A 252 -14.67 -6.02 -2.31
CA LEU A 252 -15.76 -6.66 -3.06
C LEU A 252 -16.83 -7.29 -2.16
N ARG A 253 -16.42 -7.84 -1.03
CA ARG A 253 -17.32 -8.54 -0.10
C ARG A 253 -18.02 -7.59 0.87
N PHE A 254 -17.34 -6.57 1.37
CA PHE A 254 -17.80 -5.73 2.47
C PHE A 254 -17.91 -4.24 2.13
N GLY A 255 -17.44 -3.80 0.96
CA GLY A 255 -17.33 -2.38 0.58
C GLY A 255 -16.14 -1.67 1.22
N GLU A 256 -15.49 -2.29 2.20
CA GLU A 256 -14.36 -1.73 2.97
C GLU A 256 -13.41 -2.84 3.43
N VAL A 257 -12.21 -2.46 3.87
CA VAL A 257 -11.27 -3.39 4.52
C VAL A 257 -11.51 -3.42 6.01
N ARG A 258 -11.86 -4.61 6.53
CA ARG A 258 -12.09 -4.88 7.96
C ARG A 258 -10.86 -5.54 8.55
N ARG A 259 -10.09 -4.79 9.33
CA ARG A 259 -8.84 -5.26 9.93
C ARG A 259 -9.11 -6.28 11.04
N GLY A 260 -8.85 -7.55 10.75
CA GLY A 260 -8.88 -8.60 11.77
C GLY A 260 -7.80 -8.41 12.84
N ARG A 261 -7.99 -9.00 14.00
CA ARG A 261 -7.02 -8.94 15.10
C ARG A 261 -7.05 -10.19 15.97
N LEU A 262 -5.95 -10.42 16.68
CA LEU A 262 -5.84 -11.50 17.66
C LEU A 262 -5.86 -11.00 19.10
N GLY A 263 -5.49 -9.73 19.36
CA GLY A 263 -5.33 -9.16 20.69
C GLY A 263 -3.99 -9.53 21.31
N VAL A 264 -2.92 -9.32 20.55
CA VAL A 264 -1.53 -9.47 21.01
C VAL A 264 -0.73 -8.22 20.73
N THR A 265 0.23 -7.92 21.60
CA THR A 265 1.32 -7.00 21.33
C THR A 265 2.55 -7.79 20.98
N THR A 266 3.22 -7.44 19.88
CA THR A 266 4.38 -8.16 19.37
C THR A 266 5.54 -7.20 19.09
N GLN A 267 6.76 -7.74 19.09
CA GLN A 267 7.98 -7.05 18.65
C GLN A 267 8.78 -7.96 17.72
N ASP A 268 9.66 -7.35 16.93
CA ASP A 268 10.55 -8.12 16.04
C ASP A 268 11.57 -8.92 16.83
N VAL A 269 11.92 -10.11 16.34
CA VAL A 269 13.09 -10.83 16.77
C VAL A 269 14.32 -10.10 16.23
N THR A 270 14.97 -9.31 17.08
CA THR A 270 16.28 -8.71 16.78
C THR A 270 17.39 -9.56 17.40
N PRO A 271 18.67 -9.44 16.99
CA PRO A 271 19.78 -10.16 17.64
C PRO A 271 19.85 -9.91 19.15
N ALA A 272 19.51 -8.70 19.61
CA ALA A 272 19.45 -8.36 21.03
C ALA A 272 18.31 -9.11 21.74
N VAL A 273 17.11 -9.12 21.16
CA VAL A 273 15.95 -9.84 21.67
C VAL A 273 16.19 -11.35 21.68
N ALA A 274 16.76 -11.90 20.59
CA ALA A 274 17.11 -13.31 20.50
C ALA A 274 18.08 -13.71 21.62
N LYS A 275 19.12 -12.93 21.83
CA LYS A 275 20.10 -13.17 22.92
C LYS A 275 19.45 -13.08 24.30
N GLN A 276 18.63 -12.05 24.55
CA GLN A 276 17.94 -11.84 25.84
C GLN A 276 16.99 -12.99 26.18
N LEU A 277 16.28 -13.52 25.17
CA LEU A 277 15.29 -14.56 25.36
C LEU A 277 15.83 -15.98 25.12
N GLY A 278 17.12 -16.13 24.76
CA GLY A 278 17.74 -17.42 24.46
C GLY A 278 17.18 -18.10 23.20
N LEU A 279 16.76 -17.31 22.19
CA LEU A 279 16.16 -17.83 20.98
C LEU A 279 17.22 -18.34 20.00
N THR A 280 16.88 -19.39 19.27
CA THR A 280 17.70 -19.96 18.19
C THR A 280 17.36 -19.37 16.82
N VAL A 281 16.27 -18.57 16.72
CA VAL A 281 15.82 -17.91 15.50
C VAL A 281 16.22 -16.45 15.50
N THR A 282 16.44 -15.91 14.30
CA THR A 282 16.87 -14.52 14.06
C THR A 282 15.75 -13.67 13.45
N GLU A 283 14.62 -14.28 13.12
CA GLU A 283 13.45 -13.64 12.50
C GLU A 283 12.18 -14.16 13.17
N GLY A 284 11.11 -13.36 13.12
CA GLY A 284 9.80 -13.69 13.67
C GLY A 284 9.19 -12.55 14.49
N ALA A 285 8.03 -12.83 15.08
CA ALA A 285 7.31 -11.91 15.95
C ALA A 285 7.22 -12.49 17.37
N VAL A 286 7.89 -11.84 18.34
CA VAL A 286 7.80 -12.22 19.76
C VAL A 286 6.53 -11.64 20.36
N VAL A 287 5.70 -12.47 20.96
CA VAL A 287 4.53 -12.05 21.75
C VAL A 287 5.01 -11.45 23.07
N GLN A 288 4.81 -10.14 23.24
CA GLN A 288 5.11 -9.44 24.48
C GLN A 288 3.96 -9.54 25.48
N LYS A 289 2.73 -9.34 24.98
CA LYS A 289 1.51 -9.35 25.78
C LYS A 289 0.38 -10.03 25.00
N VAL A 290 -0.45 -10.75 25.73
CA VAL A 290 -1.74 -11.28 25.25
C VAL A 290 -2.84 -10.56 25.99
N GLU A 291 -3.77 -9.93 25.27
CA GLU A 291 -4.85 -9.17 25.86
C GLU A 291 -5.91 -10.09 26.47
N PRO A 292 -6.35 -9.82 27.71
CA PRO A 292 -7.39 -10.63 28.38
C PRO A 292 -8.70 -10.64 27.56
N GLY A 293 -9.32 -11.82 27.46
CA GLY A 293 -10.55 -12.04 26.69
C GLY A 293 -10.36 -12.03 25.17
N SER A 294 -9.11 -11.93 24.68
CA SER A 294 -8.79 -11.92 23.25
C SER A 294 -8.88 -13.32 22.63
N THR A 295 -8.97 -13.36 21.29
CA THR A 295 -8.91 -14.60 20.53
C THR A 295 -7.55 -15.28 20.63
N ALA A 296 -6.49 -14.51 20.87
CA ALA A 296 -5.14 -15.03 21.13
C ALA A 296 -5.10 -15.80 22.48
N GLU A 297 -5.69 -15.22 23.55
CA GLU A 297 -5.77 -15.89 24.85
C GLU A 297 -6.58 -17.18 24.76
N GLN A 298 -7.76 -17.12 24.10
CA GLN A 298 -8.61 -18.31 23.87
C GLN A 298 -7.91 -19.40 23.08
N ALA A 299 -7.02 -19.02 22.15
CA ALA A 299 -6.21 -19.95 21.37
C ALA A 299 -4.99 -20.49 22.13
N GLY A 300 -4.69 -19.97 23.32
CA GLY A 300 -3.56 -20.40 24.15
C GLY A 300 -2.22 -19.82 23.75
N LEU A 301 -2.19 -18.66 23.04
CA LEU A 301 -0.97 -17.87 22.87
C LEU A 301 -0.49 -17.35 24.23
N GLN A 302 0.82 -17.28 24.40
CA GLN A 302 1.44 -16.87 25.66
C GLN A 302 2.52 -15.80 25.40
N PRO A 303 2.76 -14.90 26.37
CA PRO A 303 3.95 -14.05 26.33
C PRO A 303 5.23 -14.89 26.17
N ARG A 304 6.16 -14.41 25.36
CA ARG A 304 7.41 -15.06 24.95
C ARG A 304 7.28 -16.10 23.83
N ASP A 305 6.08 -16.46 23.36
CA ASP A 305 5.93 -17.21 22.11
C ASP A 305 6.55 -16.42 20.96
N VAL A 306 7.27 -17.10 20.07
CA VAL A 306 7.79 -16.49 18.84
C VAL A 306 7.02 -17.02 17.66
N VAL A 307 6.18 -16.18 17.04
CA VAL A 307 5.45 -16.58 15.84
C VAL A 307 6.43 -16.59 14.67
N THR A 308 6.62 -17.78 14.07
CA THR A 308 7.55 -18.01 12.96
C THR A 308 6.85 -18.30 11.63
N ALA A 309 5.56 -18.70 11.67
CA ALA A 309 4.77 -18.90 10.46
C ALA A 309 3.28 -18.74 10.75
N THR A 310 2.50 -18.36 9.70
CA THR A 310 1.03 -18.39 9.68
C THR A 310 0.57 -19.11 8.43
N ASN A 311 -0.36 -20.09 8.58
CA ASN A 311 -0.87 -20.94 7.49
C ASN A 311 0.27 -21.53 6.63
N GLY A 312 1.34 -21.98 7.28
CA GLY A 312 2.53 -22.55 6.64
C GLY A 312 3.48 -21.54 5.96
N ARG A 313 3.16 -20.25 5.98
CA ARG A 313 3.99 -19.19 5.40
C ARG A 313 4.87 -18.55 6.47
N PRO A 314 6.17 -18.36 6.26
CA PRO A 314 7.07 -17.74 7.22
C PRO A 314 6.59 -16.35 7.65
N ILE A 315 6.88 -16.00 8.90
CA ILE A 315 6.74 -14.66 9.50
C ILE A 315 8.14 -14.21 9.92
N ARG A 316 8.59 -13.08 9.36
CA ARG A 316 9.92 -12.52 9.61
C ARG A 316 9.91 -11.36 10.60
N SER A 317 8.76 -10.69 10.75
CA SER A 317 8.60 -9.51 11.61
C SER A 317 7.21 -9.41 12.24
N SER A 318 7.09 -8.59 13.27
CA SER A 318 5.81 -8.24 13.89
C SER A 318 4.90 -7.46 12.92
N GLY A 319 5.49 -6.65 12.04
CA GLY A 319 4.78 -5.95 10.97
C GLY A 319 4.13 -6.93 9.99
N GLU A 320 4.87 -7.94 9.54
CA GLU A 320 4.35 -8.99 8.64
C GLU A 320 3.21 -9.79 9.31
N LEU A 321 3.38 -10.16 10.57
CA LEU A 321 2.30 -10.81 11.34
C LEU A 321 1.06 -9.93 11.41
N ARG A 322 1.21 -8.66 11.78
CA ARG A 322 0.12 -7.70 11.85
C ARG A 322 -0.61 -7.58 10.50
N ASN A 323 0.14 -7.48 9.40
CA ASN A 323 -0.43 -7.34 8.06
C ASN A 323 -1.23 -8.59 7.67
N ARG A 324 -0.69 -9.78 7.90
CA ARG A 324 -1.39 -11.05 7.62
C ARG A 324 -2.67 -11.20 8.41
N ILE A 325 -2.59 -11.00 9.71
CA ILE A 325 -3.77 -11.06 10.58
C ILE A 325 -4.77 -9.97 10.19
N GLY A 326 -4.30 -8.74 9.97
CA GLY A 326 -5.15 -7.62 9.62
C GLY A 326 -5.91 -7.79 8.30
N LEU A 327 -5.35 -8.53 7.34
CA LEU A 327 -5.98 -8.80 6.04
C LEU A 327 -6.77 -10.12 6.00
N THR A 328 -6.61 -10.97 7.01
CA THR A 328 -7.44 -12.18 7.12
C THR A 328 -8.85 -11.80 7.53
N PRO A 329 -9.89 -12.29 6.83
CA PRO A 329 -11.28 -12.00 7.17
C PRO A 329 -11.62 -12.34 8.61
N VAL A 330 -12.43 -11.49 9.25
CA VAL A 330 -12.93 -11.71 10.59
C VAL A 330 -13.73 -13.01 10.65
N GLY A 331 -13.48 -13.81 11.68
CA GLY A 331 -14.10 -15.11 11.89
C GLY A 331 -13.36 -16.28 11.24
N GLU A 332 -12.43 -16.03 10.33
CA GLU A 332 -11.58 -17.07 9.76
C GLU A 332 -10.53 -17.55 10.77
N GLU A 333 -10.13 -18.80 10.62
CA GLU A 333 -9.11 -19.44 11.45
C GLU A 333 -7.72 -19.30 10.83
N VAL A 334 -6.74 -18.92 11.65
CA VAL A 334 -5.33 -18.85 11.27
C VAL A 334 -4.56 -19.86 12.09
N GLU A 335 -3.85 -20.77 11.41
CA GLU A 335 -2.88 -21.67 12.03
C GLU A 335 -1.54 -20.95 12.17
N MET A 336 -1.04 -20.80 13.38
CA MET A 336 0.26 -20.21 13.68
C MET A 336 1.23 -21.30 14.13
N THR A 337 2.45 -21.27 13.62
CA THR A 337 3.58 -22.00 14.18
C THR A 337 4.33 -21.04 15.10
N VAL A 338 4.39 -21.39 16.39
CA VAL A 338 5.14 -20.60 17.37
C VAL A 338 6.27 -21.44 17.96
N LEU A 339 7.37 -20.79 18.31
CA LEU A 339 8.40 -21.40 19.15
C LEU A 339 8.09 -21.03 20.60
N ARG A 340 7.80 -22.03 21.43
CA ARG A 340 7.61 -21.93 22.88
C ARG A 340 8.69 -22.74 23.57
N ASP A 341 9.52 -22.09 24.38
CA ASP A 341 10.67 -22.71 25.06
C ASP A 341 11.57 -23.50 24.07
N GLY A 342 11.78 -22.94 22.88
CA GLY A 342 12.61 -23.53 21.81
C GLY A 342 11.94 -24.68 21.04
N ARG A 343 10.67 -25.03 21.32
CA ARG A 343 9.94 -26.11 20.66
C ARG A 343 8.83 -25.55 19.75
N PRO A 344 8.66 -26.08 18.52
CA PRO A 344 7.56 -25.66 17.66
C PRO A 344 6.21 -26.16 18.21
N VAL A 345 5.26 -25.24 18.34
CA VAL A 345 3.87 -25.51 18.73
C VAL A 345 2.96 -24.94 17.66
N ARG A 346 1.93 -25.68 17.26
CA ARG A 346 0.88 -25.19 16.38
C ARG A 346 -0.30 -24.69 17.20
N ILE A 347 -0.72 -23.47 16.91
CA ILE A 347 -1.83 -22.79 17.57
C ILE A 347 -2.82 -22.35 16.51
N ARG A 348 -4.09 -22.62 16.70
CA ARG A 348 -5.18 -22.15 15.84
C ARG A 348 -5.95 -21.07 16.56
N ALA A 349 -5.99 -19.90 15.99
CA ALA A 349 -6.72 -18.77 16.52
C ALA A 349 -7.74 -18.27 15.50
N ARG A 350 -8.92 -17.92 15.97
CA ARG A 350 -9.91 -17.26 15.14
C ARG A 350 -9.62 -15.77 15.09
N VAL A 351 -9.61 -15.18 13.89
CA VAL A 351 -9.42 -13.75 13.72
C VAL A 351 -10.62 -13.01 14.30
N GLY A 352 -10.37 -12.18 15.30
CA GLY A 352 -11.39 -11.38 15.98
C GLY A 352 -11.79 -10.13 15.20
N GLU A 353 -12.92 -9.54 15.60
CA GLU A 353 -13.42 -8.30 15.00
C GLU A 353 -12.47 -7.12 15.28
N PRO A 354 -12.38 -6.17 14.32
CA PRO A 354 -11.75 -4.89 14.58
C PRO A 354 -12.49 -4.13 15.70
N PHE A 355 -11.87 -3.11 16.23
CA PHE A 355 -12.58 -2.20 17.11
C PHE A 355 -13.73 -1.56 16.35
N ARG A 356 -14.97 -1.84 16.71
CA ARG A 356 -16.11 -1.14 16.17
C ARG A 356 -16.16 0.25 16.79
N ALA A 357 -15.91 1.26 15.97
CA ALA A 357 -16.19 2.62 16.36
C ALA A 357 -17.71 2.76 16.62
N THR A 358 -18.07 3.19 17.82
CA THR A 358 -19.48 3.35 18.19
C THR A 358 -19.98 4.76 17.94
N ALA A 359 -19.06 5.74 17.77
CA ALA A 359 -19.45 7.13 17.55
C ALA A 359 -18.34 7.95 16.86
N MET A 360 -18.74 9.05 16.21
CA MET A 360 -17.85 10.03 15.61
C MET A 360 -17.61 11.15 16.61
N ALA A 361 -16.38 11.34 17.08
CA ALA A 361 -16.06 12.38 18.09
C ALA A 361 -16.35 13.81 17.57
N GLY A 362 -16.30 14.03 16.25
CA GLY A 362 -16.68 15.28 15.62
C GLY A 362 -18.14 15.70 15.79
N GLU A 363 -19.03 14.77 16.13
CA GLU A 363 -20.44 15.07 16.46
C GLU A 363 -20.56 15.82 17.80
N ALA A 364 -19.58 15.69 18.68
CA ALA A 364 -19.53 16.40 19.96
C ALA A 364 -18.84 17.76 19.81
N VAL A 365 -17.67 17.80 19.15
CA VAL A 365 -16.88 19.02 18.93
C VAL A 365 -16.18 18.99 17.56
N PRO A 366 -16.22 20.07 16.76
CA PRO A 366 -15.65 20.12 15.42
C PRO A 366 -14.13 19.86 15.38
N GLN A 367 -13.42 20.18 16.44
CA GLN A 367 -11.97 19.97 16.57
C GLN A 367 -11.56 18.50 16.51
N LEU A 368 -12.49 17.57 16.78
CA LEU A 368 -12.28 16.12 16.73
C LEU A 368 -12.93 15.46 15.48
N THR A 369 -13.32 16.26 14.50
CA THR A 369 -13.82 15.72 13.21
C THR A 369 -12.80 14.79 12.60
N GLY A 370 -13.27 13.61 12.13
CA GLY A 370 -12.46 12.53 11.56
C GLY A 370 -11.95 11.51 12.57
N ALA A 371 -12.21 11.69 13.87
CA ALA A 371 -11.93 10.66 14.87
C ALA A 371 -13.16 9.79 15.13
N ARG A 372 -12.97 8.47 15.06
CA ARG A 372 -13.95 7.46 15.46
C ARG A 372 -13.54 6.87 16.80
N VAL A 373 -14.49 6.76 17.71
CA VAL A 373 -14.26 6.31 19.09
C VAL A 373 -15.17 5.14 19.45
N ALA A 374 -14.71 4.32 20.40
CA ALA A 374 -15.45 3.17 20.91
C ALA A 374 -15.24 3.00 22.42
N ASP A 375 -16.14 2.32 23.08
CA ASP A 375 -15.92 1.84 24.43
C ASP A 375 -14.81 0.80 24.46
N LEU A 376 -14.02 0.80 25.55
CA LEU A 376 -13.00 -0.21 25.75
C LEU A 376 -13.69 -1.56 26.03
N ALA A 377 -13.34 -2.57 25.26
CA ALA A 377 -13.97 -3.90 25.29
C ALA A 377 -12.94 -5.04 25.46
N PRO A 378 -13.34 -6.25 25.86
CA PRO A 378 -12.46 -7.41 25.91
C PRO A 378 -11.63 -7.59 24.65
N GLY A 379 -10.35 -7.94 24.78
CA GLY A 379 -9.40 -8.06 23.69
C GLY A 379 -8.81 -6.75 23.18
N MET A 380 -9.12 -5.61 23.82
CA MET A 380 -8.50 -4.31 23.55
C MET A 380 -7.31 -4.07 24.49
N PRO A 381 -6.28 -3.28 24.02
CA PRO A 381 -5.17 -2.90 24.88
C PRO A 381 -5.65 -2.25 26.18
N LEU A 382 -5.04 -2.63 27.32
CA LEU A 382 -5.35 -2.14 28.65
C LEU A 382 -6.81 -2.35 29.12
N TYR A 383 -7.59 -3.23 28.45
CA TYR A 383 -8.92 -3.61 28.95
C TYR A 383 -8.81 -4.24 30.33
N GLY A 384 -9.63 -3.76 31.27
CA GLY A 384 -9.59 -4.18 32.68
C GLY A 384 -8.49 -3.50 33.51
N GLU A 385 -7.54 -2.82 32.90
CA GLU A 385 -6.49 -2.04 33.59
C GLU A 385 -6.84 -0.54 33.67
N VAL A 386 -7.49 -0.03 32.62
CA VAL A 386 -7.87 1.39 32.50
C VAL A 386 -9.33 1.51 32.08
N GLU A 387 -10.07 2.41 32.71
CA GLU A 387 -11.37 2.85 32.25
C GLU A 387 -11.18 4.04 31.30
N ALA A 388 -11.41 3.85 30.01
CA ALA A 388 -11.15 4.85 28.98
C ALA A 388 -12.00 4.60 27.71
N VAL A 389 -11.98 5.54 26.80
CA VAL A 389 -12.54 5.42 25.43
C VAL A 389 -11.40 5.25 24.45
N VAL A 390 -11.47 4.23 23.61
CA VAL A 390 -10.46 4.00 22.59
C VAL A 390 -10.76 4.84 21.34
N VAL A 391 -9.74 5.45 20.77
CA VAL A 391 -9.78 6.06 19.44
C VAL A 391 -9.56 4.94 18.42
N ALA A 392 -10.63 4.50 17.77
CA ALA A 392 -10.62 3.37 16.85
C ALA A 392 -9.91 3.72 15.53
N SER A 393 -10.13 4.93 15.03
CA SER A 393 -9.45 5.45 13.84
C SER A 393 -9.44 6.98 13.82
N VAL A 394 -8.50 7.57 13.07
CA VAL A 394 -8.41 9.00 12.81
C VAL A 394 -8.08 9.20 11.33
N GLU A 395 -8.86 10.01 10.64
CA GLU A 395 -8.59 10.36 9.24
C GLU A 395 -7.37 11.27 9.14
N SER A 396 -6.39 10.92 8.31
CA SER A 396 -5.06 11.57 8.24
C SER A 396 -5.10 13.08 7.89
N SER A 397 -6.14 13.57 7.20
CA SER A 397 -6.31 14.99 6.87
C SER A 397 -7.29 15.73 7.79
N SER A 398 -7.81 15.06 8.81
CA SER A 398 -8.87 15.56 9.68
C SER A 398 -8.39 16.58 10.73
N SER A 399 -9.36 17.30 11.33
CA SER A 399 -9.08 18.18 12.46
C SER A 399 -8.54 17.41 13.67
N ALA A 400 -9.09 16.22 13.94
CA ALA A 400 -8.60 15.35 15.01
C ALA A 400 -7.12 14.98 14.84
N PHE A 401 -6.72 14.63 13.61
CA PHE A 401 -5.32 14.31 13.30
C PHE A 401 -4.39 15.51 13.50
N ARG A 402 -4.77 16.69 12.99
CA ARG A 402 -3.99 17.93 13.16
C ARG A 402 -3.86 18.33 14.62
N ASN A 403 -4.87 18.06 15.43
CA ASN A 403 -4.87 18.30 16.87
C ASN A 403 -4.12 17.23 17.68
N GLY A 404 -3.47 16.28 17.00
CA GLY A 404 -2.57 15.31 17.61
C GLY A 404 -3.21 14.00 18.05
N LEU A 405 -4.52 13.76 17.79
CA LEU A 405 -5.17 12.48 18.09
C LEU A 405 -4.69 11.39 17.11
N ARG A 406 -4.54 10.17 17.59
CA ARG A 406 -4.10 9.01 16.79
C ARG A 406 -4.97 7.78 17.08
N ALA A 407 -5.05 6.89 16.13
CA ALA A 407 -5.67 5.57 16.34
C ALA A 407 -4.92 4.82 17.47
N GLY A 408 -5.67 4.15 18.33
CA GLY A 408 -5.12 3.46 19.50
C GLY A 408 -4.96 4.30 20.75
N ASP A 409 -5.18 5.63 20.70
CA ASP A 409 -5.21 6.48 21.90
C ASP A 409 -6.36 6.05 22.82
N LEU A 410 -6.10 6.04 24.11
CA LEU A 410 -7.10 5.75 25.15
C LEU A 410 -7.44 7.02 25.92
N ILE A 411 -8.56 7.64 25.61
CA ILE A 411 -9.03 8.87 26.26
C ILE A 411 -9.66 8.52 27.60
N TYR A 412 -9.06 8.99 28.71
CA TYR A 412 -9.55 8.79 30.07
C TYR A 412 -10.04 10.06 30.74
N GLY A 413 -9.91 11.22 30.09
CA GLY A 413 -10.39 12.48 30.64
C GLY A 413 -10.48 13.61 29.63
N VAL A 414 -11.39 14.55 29.91
CA VAL A 414 -11.57 15.81 29.17
C VAL A 414 -11.57 16.93 30.19
N ASN A 415 -10.65 17.89 30.08
CA ASN A 415 -10.39 18.92 31.06
C ASN A 415 -10.18 18.31 32.47
N ARG A 416 -11.14 18.50 33.40
CA ARG A 416 -11.13 17.94 34.76
C ARG A 416 -12.11 16.76 34.93
N VAL A 417 -12.81 16.38 33.87
CA VAL A 417 -13.83 15.33 33.90
C VAL A 417 -13.20 13.99 33.49
N ARG A 418 -13.33 12.97 34.34
CA ARG A 418 -12.93 11.61 34.02
C ARG A 418 -13.94 10.98 33.07
N VAL A 419 -13.43 10.24 32.09
CA VAL A 419 -14.21 9.60 31.03
C VAL A 419 -13.94 8.11 31.05
N ARG A 420 -15.00 7.27 31.05
CA ARG A 420 -14.92 5.81 31.11
C ARG A 420 -15.58 5.12 29.91
N ASN A 421 -16.45 5.82 29.20
CA ASN A 421 -17.17 5.33 28.03
C ASN A 421 -17.50 6.47 27.07
N VAL A 422 -17.94 6.10 25.86
CA VAL A 422 -18.26 7.06 24.77
C VAL A 422 -19.34 8.05 25.20
N LYS A 423 -20.36 7.62 25.94
CA LYS A 423 -21.42 8.53 26.43
C LYS A 423 -20.85 9.65 27.29
N GLN A 424 -20.02 9.29 28.29
CA GLN A 424 -19.36 10.26 29.17
C GLN A 424 -18.37 11.14 28.40
N LEU A 425 -17.66 10.59 27.40
CA LEU A 425 -16.80 11.39 26.53
C LEU A 425 -17.59 12.48 25.83
N PHE A 426 -18.73 12.15 25.22
CA PHE A 426 -19.57 13.10 24.50
C PHE A 426 -20.18 14.15 25.44
N GLU A 427 -20.64 13.78 26.62
CA GLU A 427 -21.13 14.70 27.64
C GLU A 427 -20.02 15.68 28.06
N ALA A 428 -18.83 15.17 28.35
CA ALA A 428 -17.68 15.98 28.75
C ALA A 428 -17.21 16.92 27.62
N LEU A 429 -17.18 16.47 26.38
CA LEU A 429 -16.78 17.29 25.23
C LEU A 429 -17.77 18.43 24.96
N ARG A 430 -19.09 18.19 25.08
CA ARG A 430 -20.12 19.21 24.85
C ARG A 430 -20.16 20.31 25.88
N THR A 431 -19.72 19.99 27.12
CA THR A 431 -19.71 20.93 28.24
C THR A 431 -18.33 21.51 28.54
N ALA A 432 -17.32 21.10 27.79
CA ALA A 432 -15.94 21.51 28.06
C ALA A 432 -15.69 22.98 27.67
N GLU A 433 -15.06 23.71 28.59
CA GLU A 433 -14.54 25.04 28.33
C GLU A 433 -13.25 24.98 27.49
N GLN A 434 -13.02 26.01 26.67
CA GLN A 434 -11.78 26.16 25.91
C GLN A 434 -10.66 26.78 26.76
N PRO A 435 -9.39 26.38 26.62
CA PRO A 435 -8.90 25.35 25.71
C PRO A 435 -9.30 23.95 26.16
N LEU A 436 -9.66 23.09 25.18
CA LEU A 436 -10.00 21.70 25.43
C LEU A 436 -8.74 20.89 25.73
N ARG A 437 -8.68 20.24 26.88
CA ARG A 437 -7.58 19.36 27.28
C ARG A 437 -8.05 17.93 27.25
N ILE A 438 -7.49 17.13 26.33
CA ILE A 438 -7.78 15.70 26.24
C ILE A 438 -6.64 14.94 26.93
N LEU A 439 -6.99 14.19 27.96
CA LEU A 439 -6.09 13.34 28.71
C LEU A 439 -6.17 11.93 28.13
N LEU A 440 -5.06 11.41 27.61
CA LEU A 440 -5.02 10.11 26.96
C LEU A 440 -3.76 9.30 27.30
N VAL A 441 -3.83 8.00 27.05
CA VAL A 441 -2.69 7.08 27.09
C VAL A 441 -2.40 6.66 25.66
N ARG A 442 -1.13 6.76 25.22
CA ARG A 442 -0.63 6.29 23.94
C ARG A 442 0.56 5.36 24.19
N GLY A 443 0.38 4.06 23.94
CA GLY A 443 1.33 3.05 24.40
C GLY A 443 1.45 3.10 25.94
N GLU A 444 2.65 3.32 26.46
CA GLU A 444 2.91 3.45 27.90
C GLU A 444 2.90 4.91 28.41
N ASN A 445 2.74 5.88 27.51
CA ASN A 445 2.87 7.30 27.83
C ASN A 445 1.52 7.95 28.11
N ARG A 446 1.45 8.78 29.17
CA ARG A 446 0.32 9.68 29.43
C ARG A 446 0.56 11.00 28.71
N ILE A 447 -0.38 11.39 27.86
CA ILE A 447 -0.31 12.58 27.02
C ILE A 447 -1.49 13.49 27.32
N THR A 448 -1.26 14.79 27.31
CA THR A 448 -2.31 15.81 27.36
C THR A 448 -2.27 16.57 26.03
N LEU A 449 -3.32 16.44 25.22
CA LEU A 449 -3.51 17.28 24.04
C LEU A 449 -4.24 18.56 24.47
N ILE A 450 -3.71 19.71 24.05
CA ILE A 450 -4.34 21.02 24.27
C ILE A 450 -4.85 21.54 22.94
N ILE A 451 -6.15 21.59 22.78
CA ILE A 451 -6.84 21.95 21.54
C ILE A 451 -7.51 23.30 21.75
N ARG A 452 -7.18 24.25 20.89
CA ARG A 452 -7.70 25.63 20.94
C ARG A 452 -8.83 25.84 19.95
#